data_7dfc4b9cdc3531a21aa4020ad46ca36d
#
_entry.id   7dfc4b9cdc3531a21aa4020ad46ca36d
#
_cell.length_a   1.000
_cell.length_b   1.000
_cell.length_c   1.000
_cell.angle_alpha   90.00
_cell.angle_beta   90.00
_cell.angle_gamma   90.00
#
_symmetry.space_group_name_H-M   'P 1'
#
loop_
_entity.id
_entity.type
_entity.pdbx_description
1 polymer ?
#
loop_
_entity_poly.entity_id
_entity_poly.type
_entity_poly.pdbx_seq_one_letter_code
_entity_poly.pdbx_strand_id
1 'polypeptide(L)'
;MAEHRDKKPGSRRAYLKDFKGYVHSDGYAGYNKLTGIVRVGCWAHIRRKFVEAVPAKKSPGAPLTAAEIGRDYCDKLFYIEDGLKSLSPEERCRKRLELEKPVLDAFWCWLESLAVLNGSALGKAVTYARNQRPYMENYLLDGRCSISNNAAENAIRPFTVGRKNWLFADTPKGA
;
A
#
# COMPACT_ATOMS: atom_id res chain seq x y z
N MET A 1 23.24 -11.77 -13.89
CA MET A 1 23.06 -10.58 -14.74
C MET A 1 22.14 -9.49 -14.17
N ALA A 2 21.83 -9.48 -12.87
CA ALA A 2 20.94 -8.48 -12.23
C ALA A 2 21.66 -7.32 -11.54
N GLU A 3 22.97 -7.38 -11.33
CA GLU A 3 23.72 -6.37 -10.56
C GLU A 3 24.09 -5.08 -11.32
N HIS A 4 23.94 -5.06 -12.63
CA HIS A 4 24.42 -3.93 -13.45
C HIS A 4 23.42 -2.80 -13.62
N ARG A 5 22.12 -3.00 -13.28
CA ARG A 5 21.08 -1.95 -13.41
C ARG A 5 21.06 -0.97 -12.22
N ASP A 6 21.55 -1.36 -11.07
CA ASP A 6 21.50 -0.56 -9.83
C ASP A 6 22.59 0.50 -9.70
N LYS A 7 23.60 0.49 -10.61
CA LYS A 7 24.76 1.40 -10.56
C LYS A 7 24.65 2.64 -11.47
N LYS A 8 23.53 2.82 -12.18
CA LYS A 8 23.36 4.02 -13.01
C LYS A 8 23.14 5.25 -12.11
N PRO A 9 23.84 6.41 -12.40
CA PRO A 9 23.51 7.69 -11.78
C PRO A 9 22.02 7.97 -11.93
N GLY A 10 21.30 8.26 -10.83
CA GLY A 10 19.85 8.44 -10.84
C GLY A 10 19.04 7.19 -10.47
N SER A 11 19.67 6.05 -10.11
CA SER A 11 18.93 4.93 -9.54
C SER A 11 18.33 5.32 -8.17
N ARG A 12 17.12 4.80 -7.85
CA ARG A 12 16.47 5.04 -6.54
C ARG A 12 17.40 4.72 -5.36
N ARG A 13 18.29 3.75 -5.53
CA ARG A 13 19.29 3.36 -4.55
C ARG A 13 20.35 4.44 -4.35
N ALA A 14 20.81 5.09 -5.41
CA ALA A 14 21.76 6.20 -5.31
C ALA A 14 21.13 7.42 -4.62
N TYR A 15 19.86 7.70 -4.92
CA TYR A 15 19.11 8.81 -4.33
C TYR A 15 18.84 8.60 -2.83
N LEU A 16 18.58 7.37 -2.39
CA LEU A 16 18.25 7.04 -0.99
C LEU A 16 19.44 6.47 -0.20
N LYS A 17 20.66 6.52 -0.74
CA LYS A 17 21.84 5.86 -0.15
C LYS A 17 22.10 6.24 1.30
N ASP A 18 21.94 7.52 1.64
CA ASP A 18 22.22 8.07 2.95
C ASP A 18 20.94 8.44 3.74
N PHE A 19 19.78 8.11 3.17
CA PHE A 19 18.51 8.39 3.82
C PHE A 19 18.26 7.40 4.97
N LYS A 20 17.87 7.96 6.12
CA LYS A 20 17.43 7.20 7.30
C LYS A 20 16.00 7.64 7.65
N GLY A 21 15.14 6.68 7.93
CA GLY A 21 13.75 6.97 8.30
C GLY A 21 12.74 6.09 7.58
N TYR A 22 11.54 6.58 7.43
CA TYR A 22 10.41 5.82 6.89
C TYR A 22 10.27 6.04 5.37
N VAL A 23 10.11 4.96 4.63
CA VAL A 23 9.88 4.99 3.17
C VAL A 23 8.60 4.22 2.82
N HIS A 24 7.61 4.94 2.33
CA HIS A 24 6.41 4.31 1.80
C HIS A 24 6.69 3.60 0.48
N SER A 25 6.17 2.39 0.33
CA SER A 25 6.30 1.62 -0.90
C SER A 25 5.08 0.73 -1.16
N ASP A 26 4.81 0.53 -2.45
CA ASP A 26 3.77 -0.32 -3.01
C ASP A 26 4.16 -1.80 -3.14
N GLY A 27 5.22 -2.23 -2.45
CA GLY A 27 5.74 -3.60 -2.55
C GLY A 27 6.83 -3.79 -3.59
N TYR A 28 7.38 -2.71 -4.18
CA TYR A 28 8.49 -2.82 -5.12
C TYR A 28 9.74 -3.40 -4.45
N ALA A 29 10.21 -4.55 -4.98
CA ALA A 29 11.32 -5.31 -4.42
C ALA A 29 12.68 -4.56 -4.39
N GLY A 30 12.84 -3.52 -5.22
CA GLY A 30 14.06 -2.70 -5.27
C GLY A 30 14.40 -2.01 -3.94
N TYR A 31 13.41 -1.78 -3.07
CA TYR A 31 13.64 -1.21 -1.75
C TYR A 31 14.18 -2.22 -0.71
N ASN A 32 14.11 -3.53 -0.98
CA ASN A 32 14.62 -4.56 -0.05
C ASN A 32 16.13 -4.49 0.18
N LYS A 33 16.86 -3.85 -0.74
CA LYS A 33 18.32 -3.72 -0.68
C LYS A 33 18.79 -2.43 0.01
N LEU A 34 17.87 -1.58 0.47
CA LEU A 34 18.22 -0.35 1.19
C LEU A 34 18.40 -0.66 2.67
N THR A 35 19.49 -0.14 3.24
CA THR A 35 19.80 -0.24 4.66
C THR A 35 19.49 1.07 5.37
N GLY A 36 19.15 1.00 6.66
CA GLY A 36 18.87 2.20 7.47
C GLY A 36 17.48 2.80 7.27
N ILE A 37 16.60 2.17 6.47
CA ILE A 37 15.22 2.60 6.28
C ILE A 37 14.23 1.65 6.94
N VAL A 38 13.10 2.19 7.39
CA VAL A 38 11.91 1.43 7.78
C VAL A 38 10.90 1.53 6.65
N ARG A 39 10.59 0.41 6.01
CA ARG A 39 9.57 0.38 4.95
C ARG A 39 8.18 0.45 5.56
N VAL A 40 7.33 1.28 4.99
CA VAL A 40 5.91 1.40 5.33
C VAL A 40 5.09 0.94 4.14
N GLY A 41 4.25 -0.06 4.34
CA GLY A 41 3.34 -0.58 3.30
C GLY A 41 2.15 0.35 3.08
N CYS A 42 1.46 0.15 1.96
CA CYS A 42 0.32 0.97 1.56
C CYS A 42 -0.98 0.16 1.64
N TRP A 43 -1.84 0.46 2.60
CA TRP A 43 -3.14 -0.21 2.78
C TRP A 43 -4.10 0.03 1.60
N ALA A 44 -3.96 1.13 0.88
CA ALA A 44 -4.75 1.36 -0.34
C ALA A 44 -4.51 0.30 -1.42
N HIS A 45 -3.28 -0.26 -1.51
CA HIS A 45 -2.98 -1.34 -2.44
C HIS A 45 -3.59 -2.67 -2.01
N ILE A 46 -3.58 -3.01 -0.71
CA ILE A 46 -4.29 -4.20 -0.19
C ILE A 46 -5.79 -4.06 -0.46
N ARG A 47 -6.38 -2.91 -0.11
CA ARG A 47 -7.79 -2.62 -0.37
C ARG A 47 -8.16 -2.82 -1.85
N ARG A 48 -7.35 -2.27 -2.76
CA ARG A 48 -7.57 -2.40 -4.21
C ARG A 48 -7.62 -3.86 -4.65
N LYS A 49 -6.72 -4.71 -4.13
CA LYS A 49 -6.70 -6.14 -4.45
C LYS A 49 -7.97 -6.87 -3.99
N PHE A 50 -8.50 -6.53 -2.83
CA PHE A 50 -9.77 -7.08 -2.38
C PHE A 50 -10.95 -6.55 -3.20
N VAL A 51 -10.97 -5.26 -3.55
CA VAL A 51 -12.00 -4.67 -4.44
C VAL A 51 -12.01 -5.36 -5.82
N GLU A 52 -10.82 -5.59 -6.41
CA GLU A 52 -10.68 -6.33 -7.69
C GLU A 52 -11.18 -7.78 -7.60
N ALA A 53 -11.23 -8.35 -6.39
CA ALA A 53 -11.69 -9.73 -6.15
C ALA A 53 -13.18 -9.83 -5.82
N VAL A 54 -13.88 -8.71 -5.60
CA VAL A 54 -15.35 -8.72 -5.37
C VAL A 54 -16.05 -9.15 -6.65
N PRO A 55 -16.96 -10.15 -6.59
CA PRO A 55 -17.73 -10.57 -7.74
C PRO A 55 -18.59 -9.44 -8.32
N ALA A 56 -18.59 -9.27 -9.64
CA ALA A 56 -19.38 -8.26 -10.32
C ALA A 56 -20.92 -8.46 -10.17
N LYS A 57 -21.35 -9.69 -9.94
CA LYS A 57 -22.75 -10.04 -9.73
C LYS A 57 -22.90 -10.81 -8.42
N LYS A 58 -23.88 -10.42 -7.62
CA LYS A 58 -24.24 -11.06 -6.36
C LYS A 58 -25.74 -11.09 -6.22
N SER A 59 -26.30 -12.19 -5.76
CA SER A 59 -27.74 -12.27 -5.49
C SER A 59 -28.12 -11.34 -4.33
N PRO A 60 -29.29 -10.68 -4.39
CA PRO A 60 -29.78 -9.91 -3.25
C PRO A 60 -29.86 -10.77 -2.00
N GLY A 61 -29.38 -10.24 -0.85
CA GLY A 61 -29.37 -10.97 0.43
C GLY A 61 -28.29 -12.04 0.60
N ALA A 62 -27.42 -12.27 -0.40
CA ALA A 62 -26.30 -13.20 -0.24
C ALA A 62 -25.32 -12.71 0.84
N PRO A 63 -24.72 -13.64 1.63
CA PRO A 63 -23.75 -13.29 2.67
C PRO A 63 -22.50 -12.62 2.06
N LEU A 64 -21.79 -11.84 2.87
CA LEU A 64 -20.55 -11.20 2.44
C LEU A 64 -19.54 -12.25 1.95
N THR A 65 -18.96 -11.96 0.80
CA THR A 65 -17.84 -12.76 0.28
C THR A 65 -16.56 -12.44 1.05
N ALA A 66 -15.59 -13.34 1.03
CA ALA A 66 -14.28 -13.07 1.65
C ALA A 66 -13.59 -11.84 1.04
N ALA A 67 -13.82 -11.53 -0.23
CA ALA A 67 -13.30 -10.31 -0.86
C ALA A 67 -13.92 -9.04 -0.26
N GLU A 68 -15.24 -9.06 -0.01
CA GLU A 68 -15.94 -7.95 0.65
C GLU A 68 -15.48 -7.79 2.11
N ILE A 69 -15.34 -8.90 2.85
CA ILE A 69 -14.82 -8.86 4.24
C ILE A 69 -13.42 -8.25 4.27
N GLY A 70 -12.52 -8.66 3.37
CA GLY A 70 -11.17 -8.09 3.31
C GLY A 70 -11.14 -6.60 2.96
N ARG A 71 -12.02 -6.16 2.05
CA ARG A 71 -12.25 -4.75 1.75
C ARG A 71 -12.74 -3.99 2.99
N ASP A 72 -13.72 -4.54 3.69
CA ASP A 72 -14.36 -3.89 4.85
C ASP A 72 -13.39 -3.72 6.02
N TYR A 73 -12.45 -4.67 6.23
CA TYR A 73 -11.33 -4.47 7.17
C TYR A 73 -10.47 -3.27 6.79
N CYS A 74 -10.12 -3.14 5.51
CA CYS A 74 -9.35 -1.98 5.04
C CYS A 74 -10.14 -0.69 5.20
N ASP A 75 -11.43 -0.68 4.85
CA ASP A 75 -12.30 0.49 4.98
C ASP A 75 -12.42 0.93 6.43
N LYS A 76 -12.50 -0.01 7.38
CA LYS A 76 -12.51 0.29 8.81
C LYS A 76 -11.22 0.97 9.27
N LEU A 77 -10.04 0.51 8.80
CA LEU A 77 -8.76 1.16 9.11
C LEU A 77 -8.73 2.60 8.59
N PHE A 78 -9.14 2.82 7.33
CA PHE A 78 -9.21 4.16 6.75
C PHE A 78 -10.20 5.07 7.48
N TYR A 79 -11.33 4.54 7.92
CA TYR A 79 -12.31 5.29 8.70
C TYR A 79 -11.75 5.74 10.05
N ILE A 80 -11.06 4.85 10.77
CA ILE A 80 -10.39 5.19 12.04
C ILE A 80 -9.34 6.27 11.78
N GLU A 81 -8.46 6.07 10.81
CA GLU A 81 -7.37 6.99 10.48
C GLU A 81 -7.89 8.38 10.09
N ASP A 82 -9.05 8.45 9.42
CA ASP A 82 -9.69 9.73 9.08
C ASP A 82 -10.05 10.54 10.31
N GLY A 83 -10.54 9.88 11.36
CA GLY A 83 -10.84 10.48 12.66
C GLY A 83 -9.60 10.93 13.45
N LEU A 84 -8.41 10.43 13.09
CA LEU A 84 -7.15 10.75 13.78
C LEU A 84 -6.34 11.88 13.11
N LYS A 85 -6.79 12.40 11.97
CA LYS A 85 -6.02 13.37 11.15
C LYS A 85 -5.65 14.67 11.88
N SER A 86 -6.51 15.14 12.79
CA SER A 86 -6.30 16.38 13.54
C SER A 86 -5.42 16.23 14.76
N LEU A 87 -5.06 15.00 15.16
CA LEU A 87 -4.26 14.73 16.34
C LEU A 87 -2.78 15.00 16.09
N SER A 88 -2.04 15.30 17.17
CA SER A 88 -0.58 15.33 17.12
C SER A 88 0.00 13.96 16.73
N PRO A 89 1.22 13.90 16.20
CA PRO A 89 1.85 12.62 15.86
C PRO A 89 1.91 11.64 17.04
N GLU A 90 2.19 12.11 18.23
CA GLU A 90 2.28 11.32 19.46
C GLU A 90 0.92 10.75 19.86
N GLU A 91 -0.11 11.58 19.85
CA GLU A 91 -1.48 11.16 20.14
C GLU A 91 -2.00 10.18 19.08
N ARG A 92 -1.66 10.42 17.80
CA ARG A 92 -2.03 9.54 16.70
C ARG A 92 -1.40 8.16 16.86
N CYS A 93 -0.10 8.06 17.21
CA CYS A 93 0.54 6.78 17.52
C CYS A 93 -0.22 6.03 18.62
N ARG A 94 -0.51 6.70 19.73
CA ARG A 94 -1.22 6.09 20.85
C ARG A 94 -2.61 5.61 20.45
N LYS A 95 -3.36 6.45 19.73
CA LYS A 95 -4.72 6.11 19.26
C LYS A 95 -4.74 4.99 18.22
N ARG A 96 -3.77 4.91 17.35
CA ARG A 96 -3.60 3.80 16.41
C ARG A 96 -3.41 2.47 17.15
N LEU A 97 -2.58 2.43 18.19
CA LEU A 97 -2.39 1.22 19.00
C LEU A 97 -3.67 0.82 19.75
N GLU A 98 -4.46 1.79 20.17
CA GLU A 98 -5.74 1.56 20.86
C GLU A 98 -6.84 1.08 19.90
N LEU A 99 -6.99 1.71 18.73
CA LEU A 99 -8.15 1.56 17.85
C LEU A 99 -7.89 0.69 16.64
N GLU A 100 -6.71 0.81 16.01
CA GLU A 100 -6.38 0.11 14.76
C GLU A 100 -5.69 -1.23 15.01
N LYS A 101 -4.84 -1.34 16.03
CA LYS A 101 -4.12 -2.58 16.31
C LYS A 101 -5.06 -3.78 16.50
N PRO A 102 -6.18 -3.69 17.24
CA PRO A 102 -7.13 -4.79 17.32
C PRO A 102 -7.76 -5.17 15.96
N VAL A 103 -8.00 -4.18 15.09
CA VAL A 103 -8.53 -4.42 13.74
C VAL A 103 -7.49 -5.11 12.86
N LEU A 104 -6.22 -4.70 12.96
CA LEU A 104 -5.10 -5.33 12.27
C LEU A 104 -4.91 -6.78 12.69
N ASP A 105 -4.93 -7.06 14.00
CA ASP A 105 -4.80 -8.42 14.53
C ASP A 105 -5.95 -9.32 14.06
N ALA A 106 -7.18 -8.81 14.08
CA ALA A 106 -8.33 -9.53 13.57
C ALA A 106 -8.24 -9.78 12.06
N PHE A 107 -7.78 -8.79 11.28
CA PHE A 107 -7.54 -8.93 9.84
C PHE A 107 -6.52 -10.02 9.53
N TRP A 108 -5.37 -10.02 10.21
CA TRP A 108 -4.33 -11.02 9.96
C TRP A 108 -4.77 -12.41 10.39
N CYS A 109 -5.42 -12.55 11.55
CA CYS A 109 -5.97 -13.83 12.01
C CYS A 109 -6.99 -14.38 10.99
N TRP A 110 -7.93 -13.53 10.55
CA TRP A 110 -8.91 -13.90 9.52
C TRP A 110 -8.22 -14.27 8.19
N LEU A 111 -7.26 -13.46 7.73
CA LEU A 111 -6.56 -13.71 6.46
C LEU A 111 -5.83 -15.08 6.45
N GLU A 112 -5.26 -15.47 7.59
CA GLU A 112 -4.57 -16.75 7.73
C GLU A 112 -5.52 -17.95 7.76
N SER A 113 -6.74 -17.76 8.24
CA SER A 113 -7.77 -18.80 8.25
C SER A 113 -8.35 -19.09 6.85
N LEU A 114 -8.08 -18.24 5.84
CA LEU A 114 -8.65 -18.40 4.52
C LEU A 114 -7.98 -19.51 3.72
N ALA A 115 -8.77 -20.50 3.30
CA ALA A 115 -8.41 -21.42 2.23
C ALA A 115 -8.81 -20.79 0.89
N VAL A 116 -7.83 -20.48 0.04
CA VAL A 116 -8.05 -19.80 -1.26
C VAL A 116 -7.47 -20.60 -2.40
N LEU A 117 -8.15 -20.61 -3.54
CA LEU A 117 -7.63 -21.22 -4.76
C LEU A 117 -6.50 -20.35 -5.32
N ASN A 118 -5.33 -20.92 -5.53
CA ASN A 118 -4.21 -20.26 -6.16
C ASN A 118 -4.59 -19.74 -7.55
N GLY A 119 -4.17 -18.50 -7.86
CA GLY A 119 -4.46 -17.86 -9.14
C GLY A 119 -5.83 -17.19 -9.24
N SER A 120 -6.78 -17.49 -8.35
CA SER A 120 -8.04 -16.74 -8.28
C SER A 120 -7.80 -15.27 -7.90
N ALA A 121 -8.76 -14.39 -8.19
CA ALA A 121 -8.66 -12.97 -7.80
C ALA A 121 -8.49 -12.82 -6.28
N LEU A 122 -9.27 -13.57 -5.48
CA LEU A 122 -9.12 -13.60 -4.02
C LEU A 122 -7.76 -14.17 -3.61
N GLY A 123 -7.30 -15.28 -4.23
CA GLY A 123 -5.99 -15.87 -3.96
C GLY A 123 -4.85 -14.89 -4.21
N LYS A 124 -4.93 -14.08 -5.29
CA LYS A 124 -3.95 -13.01 -5.57
C LYS A 124 -3.99 -11.92 -4.51
N ALA A 125 -5.18 -11.51 -4.03
CA ALA A 125 -5.32 -10.51 -2.97
C ALA A 125 -4.71 -11.00 -1.65
N VAL A 126 -5.03 -12.23 -1.24
CA VAL A 126 -4.49 -12.87 -0.03
C VAL A 126 -2.98 -13.03 -0.10
N THR A 127 -2.45 -13.52 -1.23
CA THR A 127 -0.99 -13.67 -1.44
C THR A 127 -0.29 -12.32 -1.38
N TYR A 128 -0.86 -11.29 -2.00
CA TYR A 128 -0.30 -9.93 -1.95
C TYR A 128 -0.27 -9.42 -0.49
N ALA A 129 -1.36 -9.53 0.24
CA ALA A 129 -1.43 -9.09 1.64
C ALA A 129 -0.40 -9.81 2.51
N ARG A 130 -0.29 -11.16 2.41
CA ARG A 130 0.71 -11.96 3.14
C ARG A 130 2.13 -11.51 2.84
N ASN A 131 2.47 -11.28 1.57
CA ASN A 131 3.80 -10.84 1.15
C ASN A 131 4.15 -9.42 1.66
N GLN A 132 3.15 -8.56 1.85
CA GLN A 132 3.36 -7.20 2.35
C GLN A 132 3.29 -7.10 3.88
N ARG A 133 2.79 -8.11 4.58
CA ARG A 133 2.60 -8.11 6.05
C ARG A 133 3.76 -7.52 6.84
N PRO A 134 5.05 -7.82 6.57
CA PRO A 134 6.16 -7.27 7.35
C PRO A 134 6.28 -5.74 7.33
N TYR A 135 5.58 -5.07 6.43
CA TYR A 135 5.66 -3.62 6.23
C TYR A 135 4.38 -2.88 6.60
N MET A 136 3.27 -3.62 6.74
CA MET A 136 1.94 -3.03 6.82
C MET A 136 1.62 -2.37 8.16
N GLU A 137 2.28 -2.79 9.23
CA GLU A 137 2.09 -2.22 10.57
C GLU A 137 3.13 -1.15 10.91
N ASN A 138 4.13 -0.92 10.07
CA ASN A 138 5.21 0.02 10.35
C ASN A 138 4.75 1.49 10.41
N TYR A 139 3.58 1.85 9.87
CA TYR A 139 3.01 3.19 10.05
C TYR A 139 2.57 3.47 11.50
N LEU A 140 2.38 2.43 12.32
CA LEU A 140 2.08 2.56 13.74
C LEU A 140 3.28 3.09 14.54
N LEU A 141 4.51 2.94 14.02
CA LEU A 141 5.74 3.32 14.73
C LEU A 141 5.94 4.84 14.80
N ASP A 142 5.31 5.59 13.90
CA ASP A 142 5.43 7.05 13.86
C ASP A 142 4.12 7.67 13.35
N GLY A 143 3.51 8.55 14.15
CA GLY A 143 2.25 9.19 13.79
C GLY A 143 2.32 10.14 12.59
N ARG A 144 3.52 10.47 12.11
CA ARG A 144 3.73 11.22 10.85
C ARG A 144 3.61 10.31 9.62
N CYS A 145 3.79 9.01 9.79
CA CYS A 145 3.58 8.06 8.69
C CYS A 145 2.10 8.00 8.30
N SER A 146 1.80 8.00 7.01
CA SER A 146 0.45 7.80 6.50
C SER A 146 0.13 6.31 6.41
N ILE A 147 -1.14 5.93 6.53
CA ILE A 147 -1.63 4.57 6.25
C ILE A 147 -1.52 4.20 4.76
N SER A 148 -1.42 5.19 3.88
CA SER A 148 -1.32 4.98 2.43
C SER A 148 -0.36 5.94 1.76
N ASN A 149 0.13 5.53 0.59
CA ASN A 149 1.01 6.31 -0.29
C ASN A 149 0.25 7.22 -1.26
N ASN A 150 -1.08 7.33 -1.14
CA ASN A 150 -1.93 8.02 -2.11
C ASN A 150 -1.56 9.50 -2.30
N ALA A 151 -1.16 10.20 -1.23
CA ALA A 151 -0.77 11.60 -1.33
C ALA A 151 0.48 11.79 -2.21
N ALA A 152 1.50 10.95 -2.02
CA ALA A 152 2.71 10.98 -2.83
C ALA A 152 2.42 10.57 -4.29
N GLU A 153 1.61 9.54 -4.52
CA GLU A 153 1.20 9.11 -5.86
C GLU A 153 0.43 10.22 -6.59
N ASN A 154 -0.50 10.89 -5.92
CA ASN A 154 -1.26 12.00 -6.49
C ASN A 154 -0.38 13.22 -6.81
N ALA A 155 0.63 13.51 -5.99
CA ALA A 155 1.58 14.58 -6.26
C ALA A 155 2.44 14.32 -7.51
N ILE A 156 2.76 13.06 -7.81
CA ILE A 156 3.58 12.68 -8.97
C ILE A 156 2.73 12.48 -10.23
N ARG A 157 1.42 12.18 -10.10
CA ARG A 157 0.52 11.86 -11.21
C ARG A 157 0.54 12.90 -12.35
N PRO A 158 0.50 14.24 -12.11
CA PRO A 158 0.56 15.23 -13.18
C PRO A 158 1.82 15.08 -14.06
N PHE A 159 2.98 14.83 -13.44
CA PHE A 159 4.24 14.65 -14.17
C PHE A 159 4.25 13.36 -15.01
N THR A 160 3.67 12.27 -14.51
CA THR A 160 3.61 11.00 -15.25
C THR A 160 2.63 11.06 -16.42
N VAL A 161 1.52 11.78 -16.28
CA VAL A 161 0.56 12.04 -17.36
C VAL A 161 1.18 12.96 -18.41
N GLY A 162 1.80 14.08 -18.00
CA GLY A 162 2.51 14.99 -18.89
C GLY A 162 3.59 14.27 -19.69
N ARG A 163 4.43 13.45 -19.04
CA ARG A 163 5.49 12.67 -19.73
C ARG A 163 4.91 11.70 -20.76
N LYS A 164 3.78 11.06 -20.50
CA LYS A 164 3.13 10.20 -21.51
C LYS A 164 2.67 11.00 -22.71
N ASN A 165 2.10 12.17 -22.50
CA ASN A 165 1.65 13.05 -23.58
C ASN A 165 2.84 13.58 -24.42
N TRP A 166 3.98 13.88 -23.79
CA TRP A 166 5.18 14.34 -24.50
C TRP A 166 5.85 13.26 -25.34
N LEU A 167 5.71 11.98 -24.96
CA LEU A 167 6.26 10.86 -25.74
C LEU A 167 5.50 10.58 -27.02
N PHE A 168 4.28 11.11 -27.16
CA PHE A 168 3.41 10.95 -28.33
C PHE A 168 3.07 12.29 -29.00
N ALA A 169 3.99 13.26 -28.96
CA ALA A 169 3.83 14.51 -29.69
C ALA A 169 4.06 14.26 -31.18
N ASP A 170 2.98 14.32 -31.97
CA ASP A 170 3.01 14.11 -33.44
C ASP A 170 3.61 15.30 -34.22
N THR A 171 4.01 16.37 -33.54
CA THR A 171 4.57 17.57 -34.19
C THR A 171 5.76 18.13 -33.40
N PRO A 172 6.75 18.77 -34.11
CA PRO A 172 7.89 19.42 -33.46
C PRO A 172 7.51 20.56 -32.47
N LYS A 173 6.28 21.07 -32.55
CA LYS A 173 5.74 22.07 -31.63
C LYS A 173 5.08 21.46 -30.38
N GLY A 174 4.89 20.16 -30.34
CA GLY A 174 4.31 19.44 -29.20
C GLY A 174 5.33 18.70 -28.36
N ALA A 175 6.62 18.80 -28.69
CA ALA A 175 7.73 18.19 -27.96
C ALA A 175 8.35 19.16 -26.96
#